data_59fb51dd01fcaaf68e12364045c456ba
#
_entry.id   59fb51dd01fcaaf68e12364045c456ba
#
_cell.length_a   1.000
_cell.length_b   1.000
_cell.length_c   1.000
_cell.angle_alpha   90.00
_cell.angle_beta   90.00
_cell.angle_gamma   90.00
#
_symmetry.space_group_name_H-M   'P 1'
#
loop_
_entity.id
_entity.type
_entity.pdbx_description
1 polymer ?
#
loop_
_entity_poly.entity_id
_entity_poly.type
_entity_poly.pdbx_seq_one_letter_code
_entity_poly.pdbx_strand_id
1 'polypeptide(L)'
;MKKSFLLMLFIATITNAQEYKLEAKTITGTFEIKDKSKAEIFTSINKWISINYNSAKNVVQMNDLESGTIIIKGLNEVKYKNPIKIIYPNLAAEFTTLKFNHIIEVNVKDNKFRIIYKLIEIYMVDTTVMNDSKMVYVDFDGSRKSEVEEYMVMMEENFKKAYKNKEKREKVLEAYKSSFEEINTKLVNDLKATMQSVEKAVNESAKDKW
;
A
#
# COMPACT_ATOMS: atom_id res chain seq x y z
N MET A 1 -49.01 15.00 38.28
CA MET A 1 -47.76 15.33 37.55
C MET A 1 -46.96 14.05 37.30
N LYS A 2 -47.03 13.48 36.11
CA LYS A 2 -46.30 12.23 35.77
C LYS A 2 -44.93 12.64 35.20
N LYS A 3 -43.83 12.32 35.91
CA LYS A 3 -42.47 12.52 35.42
C LYS A 3 -42.09 11.32 34.52
N SER A 4 -42.08 11.53 33.22
CA SER A 4 -41.52 10.58 32.25
C SER A 4 -39.99 10.64 32.33
N PHE A 5 -39.38 9.56 32.79
CA PHE A 5 -37.94 9.36 32.82
C PHE A 5 -37.54 8.81 31.43
N LEU A 6 -37.01 9.67 30.57
CA LEU A 6 -36.52 9.31 29.25
C LEU A 6 -35.15 8.64 29.41
N LEU A 7 -35.10 7.32 29.37
CA LEU A 7 -33.87 6.53 29.43
C LEU A 7 -33.19 6.63 28.04
N MET A 8 -32.21 7.51 27.92
CA MET A 8 -31.42 7.67 26.72
C MET A 8 -30.43 6.51 26.64
N LEU A 9 -30.75 5.49 25.85
CA LEU A 9 -29.89 4.33 25.61
C LEU A 9 -28.71 4.80 24.74
N PHE A 10 -27.57 5.08 25.35
CA PHE A 10 -26.31 5.32 24.64
C PHE A 10 -25.86 3.98 24.03
N ILE A 11 -26.18 3.73 22.77
CA ILE A 11 -25.57 2.68 21.99
C ILE A 11 -24.16 3.15 21.66
N ALA A 12 -23.20 2.76 22.51
CA ALA A 12 -21.79 2.87 22.18
C ALA A 12 -21.51 1.92 21.02
N THR A 13 -21.52 2.45 19.79
CA THR A 13 -20.93 1.76 18.65
C THR A 13 -19.44 1.65 18.93
N ILE A 14 -19.00 0.47 19.34
CA ILE A 14 -17.57 0.15 19.41
C ILE A 14 -17.12 0.08 17.95
N THR A 15 -16.69 1.21 17.42
CA THR A 15 -15.92 1.25 16.18
C THR A 15 -14.60 0.59 16.52
N ASN A 16 -14.38 -0.65 16.08
CA ASN A 16 -13.06 -1.24 16.08
C ASN A 16 -12.18 -0.33 15.22
N ALA A 17 -11.44 0.56 15.86
CA ALA A 17 -10.47 1.39 15.17
C ALA A 17 -9.37 0.46 14.65
N GLN A 18 -9.35 0.23 13.35
CA GLN A 18 -8.26 -0.49 12.70
C GLN A 18 -6.99 0.30 12.93
N GLU A 19 -6.03 -0.29 13.62
CA GLU A 19 -4.74 0.33 13.84
C GLU A 19 -3.78 -0.07 12.70
N TYR A 20 -3.35 0.94 11.93
CA TYR A 20 -2.30 0.78 10.93
C TYR A 20 -1.01 1.41 11.44
N LYS A 21 0.05 0.58 11.52
CA LYS A 21 1.40 1.06 11.77
C LYS A 21 2.12 1.23 10.43
N LEU A 22 2.62 2.44 10.18
CA LEU A 22 3.44 2.76 9.02
C LEU A 22 4.91 2.81 9.43
N GLU A 23 5.78 2.25 8.62
CA GLU A 23 7.24 2.35 8.70
C GLU A 23 7.75 2.58 7.28
N ALA A 24 8.98 3.03 7.08
CA ALA A 24 9.51 3.49 5.78
C ALA A 24 9.04 2.67 4.54
N LYS A 25 9.08 1.34 4.63
CA LYS A 25 8.69 0.43 3.54
C LYS A 25 7.72 -0.67 3.99
N THR A 26 7.11 -0.49 5.15
CA THR A 26 6.24 -1.52 5.75
C THR A 26 4.95 -0.90 6.25
N ILE A 27 3.84 -1.59 5.99
CA ILE A 27 2.53 -1.27 6.57
C ILE A 27 2.05 -2.50 7.31
N THR A 28 1.70 -2.33 8.57
CA THR A 28 1.14 -3.39 9.41
C THR A 28 -0.30 -3.02 9.79
N GLY A 29 -1.24 -3.94 9.54
CA GLY A 29 -2.62 -3.84 10.01
C GLY A 29 -2.95 -4.99 10.95
N THR A 30 -3.61 -4.70 12.08
CA THR A 30 -4.10 -5.72 13.02
C THR A 30 -5.62 -5.65 13.09
N PHE A 31 -6.26 -6.81 13.02
CA PHE A 31 -7.71 -6.97 12.89
C PHE A 31 -8.22 -7.94 13.97
N GLU A 32 -9.15 -7.46 14.78
CA GLU A 32 -9.86 -8.27 15.76
C GLU A 32 -11.14 -8.85 15.12
N ILE A 33 -11.29 -10.15 15.20
CA ILE A 33 -12.42 -10.89 14.61
C ILE A 33 -13.12 -11.67 15.70
N LYS A 34 -14.37 -11.34 15.97
CA LYS A 34 -15.12 -11.99 17.06
C LYS A 34 -15.54 -13.42 16.67
N ASP A 35 -15.45 -14.31 17.64
CA ASP A 35 -16.00 -15.67 17.60
C ASP A 35 -15.52 -16.53 16.43
N LYS A 36 -14.24 -16.37 16.02
CA LYS A 36 -13.62 -17.20 15.00
C LYS A 36 -12.33 -17.86 15.49
N SER A 37 -12.25 -19.14 15.24
CA SER A 37 -11.03 -19.91 15.45
C SER A 37 -9.93 -19.52 14.44
N LYS A 38 -8.68 -19.79 14.77
CA LYS A 38 -7.54 -19.67 13.86
C LYS A 38 -7.78 -20.38 12.53
N ALA A 39 -8.33 -21.60 12.56
CA ALA A 39 -8.59 -22.38 11.36
C ALA A 39 -9.62 -21.72 10.43
N GLU A 40 -10.70 -21.15 10.97
CA GLU A 40 -11.72 -20.45 10.18
C GLU A 40 -11.17 -19.19 9.54
N ILE A 41 -10.41 -18.38 10.29
CA ILE A 41 -9.76 -17.18 9.77
C ILE A 41 -8.76 -17.56 8.67
N PHE A 42 -7.92 -18.55 8.92
CA PHE A 42 -6.90 -19.04 7.98
C PHE A 42 -7.52 -19.54 6.68
N THR A 43 -8.61 -20.31 6.76
CA THR A 43 -9.35 -20.81 5.58
C THR A 43 -9.97 -19.66 4.79
N SER A 44 -10.54 -18.66 5.48
CA SER A 44 -11.15 -17.48 4.83
C SER A 44 -10.11 -16.65 4.07
N ILE A 45 -8.92 -16.47 4.65
CA ILE A 45 -7.81 -15.77 4.00
C ILE A 45 -7.32 -16.55 2.77
N ASN A 46 -7.17 -17.86 2.86
CA ASN A 46 -6.81 -18.71 1.71
C ASN A 46 -7.84 -18.63 0.58
N LYS A 47 -9.15 -18.63 0.92
CA LYS A 47 -10.22 -18.40 -0.06
C LYS A 47 -10.08 -17.03 -0.73
N TRP A 48 -9.85 -15.98 0.06
CA TRP A 48 -9.62 -14.64 -0.46
C TRP A 48 -8.41 -14.58 -1.42
N ILE A 49 -7.28 -15.21 -1.06
CA ILE A 49 -6.09 -15.31 -1.91
C ILE A 49 -6.42 -15.98 -3.23
N SER A 50 -7.16 -17.10 -3.18
CA SER A 50 -7.53 -17.88 -4.37
C SER A 50 -8.44 -17.12 -5.33
N ILE A 51 -9.24 -16.18 -4.82
CA ILE A 51 -10.15 -15.36 -5.64
C ILE A 51 -9.44 -14.13 -6.21
N ASN A 52 -8.54 -13.50 -5.44
CA ASN A 52 -7.96 -12.21 -5.79
C ASN A 52 -6.63 -12.32 -6.57
N TYR A 53 -5.98 -13.48 -6.56
CA TYR A 53 -4.77 -13.72 -7.35
C TYR A 53 -5.05 -14.69 -8.50
N ASN A 54 -4.65 -14.32 -9.72
CA ASN A 54 -4.84 -15.17 -10.92
C ASN A 54 -4.19 -16.56 -10.80
N SER A 55 -3.14 -16.67 -9.97
CA SER A 55 -2.45 -17.93 -9.69
C SER A 55 -1.98 -17.96 -8.23
N ALA A 56 -2.86 -18.39 -7.34
CA ALA A 56 -2.54 -18.55 -5.92
C ALA A 56 -1.28 -19.43 -5.71
N LYS A 57 -1.13 -20.50 -6.51
CA LYS A 57 0.03 -21.39 -6.47
C LYS A 57 1.36 -20.68 -6.70
N ASN A 58 1.39 -19.66 -7.55
CA ASN A 58 2.62 -18.95 -7.88
C ASN A 58 2.96 -17.85 -6.88
N VAL A 59 1.97 -17.29 -6.20
CA VAL A 59 2.17 -16.16 -5.28
C VAL A 59 2.38 -16.62 -3.84
N VAL A 60 1.76 -17.72 -3.41
CA VAL A 60 1.90 -18.28 -2.05
C VAL A 60 3.27 -18.94 -1.91
N GLN A 61 4.08 -18.43 -0.99
CA GLN A 61 5.41 -18.95 -0.68
C GLN A 61 5.41 -19.84 0.57
N MET A 62 4.51 -19.55 1.51
CA MET A 62 4.31 -20.32 2.74
C MET A 62 2.82 -20.33 3.07
N ASN A 63 2.32 -21.47 3.50
CA ASN A 63 0.93 -21.65 3.91
C ASN A 63 0.86 -22.72 5.00
N ASP A 64 1.09 -22.31 6.23
CA ASP A 64 1.22 -23.18 7.39
C ASP A 64 0.17 -22.85 8.44
N LEU A 65 -0.82 -23.74 8.56
CA LEU A 65 -1.89 -23.59 9.55
C LEU A 65 -1.39 -23.79 10.98
N GLU A 66 -0.38 -24.64 11.19
CA GLU A 66 0.12 -24.93 12.56
C GLU A 66 0.75 -23.68 13.15
N SER A 67 1.62 -22.99 12.44
CA SER A 67 2.16 -21.69 12.86
C SER A 67 1.14 -20.55 12.72
N GLY A 68 0.12 -20.71 11.88
CA GLY A 68 -0.84 -19.68 11.51
C GLY A 68 -0.24 -18.63 10.56
N THR A 69 0.72 -19.01 9.72
CA THR A 69 1.45 -18.10 8.86
C THR A 69 1.16 -18.34 7.39
N ILE A 70 0.86 -17.26 6.67
CA ILE A 70 0.76 -17.27 5.19
C ILE A 70 1.71 -16.20 4.68
N ILE A 71 2.55 -16.53 3.70
CA ILE A 71 3.44 -15.58 3.03
C ILE A 71 3.14 -15.58 1.54
N ILE A 72 2.89 -14.38 1.01
CA ILE A 72 2.55 -14.14 -0.39
C ILE A 72 3.58 -13.19 -0.97
N LYS A 73 4.04 -13.45 -2.19
CA LYS A 73 4.76 -12.49 -3.04
C LYS A 73 3.80 -11.94 -4.09
N GLY A 74 3.84 -10.65 -4.28
CA GLY A 74 2.97 -9.98 -5.22
C GLY A 74 3.63 -8.79 -5.90
N LEU A 75 2.88 -8.19 -6.81
CA LEU A 75 3.25 -7.02 -7.57
C LEU A 75 2.11 -6.02 -7.53
N ASN A 76 2.41 -4.78 -7.13
CA ASN A 76 1.50 -3.63 -7.29
C ASN A 76 2.00 -2.73 -8.42
N GLU A 77 1.07 -2.08 -9.12
CA GLU A 77 1.37 -1.08 -10.14
C GLU A 77 0.76 0.26 -9.73
N VAL A 78 1.58 1.32 -9.78
CA VAL A 78 1.11 2.69 -9.55
C VAL A 78 1.37 3.52 -10.78
N LYS A 79 0.30 4.06 -11.35
CA LYS A 79 0.34 5.00 -12.47
C LYS A 79 0.32 6.43 -11.93
N TYR A 80 1.27 7.27 -12.37
CA TYR A 80 1.37 8.66 -11.96
C TYR A 80 1.72 9.56 -13.14
N LYS A 81 1.51 10.88 -13.00
CA LYS A 81 1.85 11.85 -14.05
C LYS A 81 3.36 11.93 -14.23
N ASN A 82 3.79 11.85 -15.48
CA ASN A 82 5.21 11.87 -15.82
C ASN A 82 5.78 13.31 -15.76
N PRO A 83 6.66 13.65 -14.81
CA PRO A 83 7.24 14.99 -14.70
C PRO A 83 8.06 15.39 -15.94
N ILE A 84 8.66 14.42 -16.63
CA ILE A 84 9.45 14.65 -17.84
C ILE A 84 8.62 15.23 -18.99
N LYS A 85 7.30 15.03 -18.98
CA LYS A 85 6.38 15.64 -19.97
C LYS A 85 6.46 17.17 -19.98
N ILE A 86 6.84 17.80 -18.87
CA ILE A 86 7.03 19.25 -18.80
C ILE A 86 8.19 19.72 -19.68
N ILE A 87 9.25 18.89 -19.79
CA ILE A 87 10.41 19.19 -20.61
C ILE A 87 10.18 18.78 -22.07
N TYR A 88 9.61 17.58 -22.25
CA TYR A 88 9.39 16.95 -23.55
C TYR A 88 7.90 16.69 -23.84
N PRO A 89 7.10 17.75 -24.07
CA PRO A 89 5.64 17.62 -24.16
C PRO A 89 5.17 16.73 -25.32
N ASN A 90 5.97 16.61 -26.38
CA ASN A 90 5.63 15.84 -27.58
C ASN A 90 6.29 14.44 -27.60
N LEU A 91 7.27 14.18 -26.76
CA LEU A 91 8.06 12.93 -26.76
C LEU A 91 7.76 12.05 -25.55
N ALA A 92 7.54 12.66 -24.38
CA ALA A 92 7.27 11.90 -23.16
C ALA A 92 5.80 11.51 -23.06
N ALA A 93 5.52 10.30 -22.56
CA ALA A 93 4.18 9.86 -22.23
C ALA A 93 3.59 10.73 -21.11
N GLU A 94 2.27 10.91 -21.08
CA GLU A 94 1.58 11.70 -20.05
C GLU A 94 1.65 11.04 -18.69
N PHE A 95 1.61 9.72 -18.67
CA PHE A 95 1.70 8.92 -17.45
C PHE A 95 2.83 7.93 -17.57
N THR A 96 3.40 7.57 -16.43
CA THR A 96 4.33 6.46 -16.30
C THR A 96 3.84 5.50 -15.20
N THR A 97 4.33 4.26 -15.22
CA THR A 97 3.92 3.20 -14.30
C THR A 97 5.14 2.68 -13.56
N LEU A 98 5.00 2.57 -12.25
CA LEU A 98 5.95 1.90 -11.38
C LEU A 98 5.38 0.56 -10.95
N LYS A 99 6.23 -0.45 -10.90
CA LYS A 99 5.94 -1.78 -10.34
C LYS A 99 6.66 -1.96 -9.02
N PHE A 100 5.93 -2.44 -8.03
CA PHE A 100 6.41 -2.62 -6.67
C PHE A 100 6.30 -4.08 -6.28
N ASN A 101 7.43 -4.78 -6.22
CA ASN A 101 7.47 -6.12 -5.66
C ASN A 101 7.32 -6.04 -4.15
N HIS A 102 6.45 -6.88 -3.61
CA HIS A 102 6.17 -6.91 -2.19
C HIS A 102 6.02 -8.33 -1.64
N ILE A 103 6.19 -8.43 -0.34
CA ILE A 103 5.78 -9.58 0.46
C ILE A 103 4.63 -9.15 1.36
N ILE A 104 3.60 -9.98 1.41
CA ILE A 104 2.54 -9.90 2.41
C ILE A 104 2.71 -11.10 3.33
N GLU A 105 2.96 -10.84 4.61
CA GLU A 105 2.95 -11.84 5.67
C GLU A 105 1.66 -11.71 6.46
N VAL A 106 0.92 -12.80 6.61
CA VAL A 106 -0.27 -12.85 7.44
C VAL A 106 -0.01 -13.79 8.61
N ASN A 107 -0.24 -13.30 9.83
CA ASN A 107 -0.15 -14.09 11.06
C ASN A 107 -1.53 -14.22 11.67
N VAL A 108 -2.01 -15.45 11.85
CA VAL A 108 -3.36 -15.79 12.30
C VAL A 108 -3.33 -16.41 13.69
N LYS A 109 -4.22 -15.95 14.57
CA LYS A 109 -4.54 -16.52 15.90
C LYS A 109 -6.04 -16.61 16.06
N ASP A 110 -6.51 -17.23 17.13
CA ASP A 110 -7.93 -17.18 17.47
C ASP A 110 -8.38 -15.74 17.67
N ASN A 111 -9.51 -15.39 17.11
CA ASN A 111 -10.16 -14.08 17.16
C ASN A 111 -9.35 -12.89 16.60
N LYS A 112 -8.25 -13.12 15.89
CA LYS A 112 -7.47 -12.03 15.28
C LYS A 112 -6.50 -12.49 14.21
N PHE A 113 -6.15 -11.55 13.34
CA PHE A 113 -5.02 -11.71 12.43
C PHE A 113 -4.28 -10.38 12.23
N ARG A 114 -3.05 -10.48 11.77
CA ARG A 114 -2.19 -9.34 11.43
C ARG A 114 -1.69 -9.52 10.00
N ILE A 115 -1.73 -8.45 9.22
CA ILE A 115 -1.13 -8.39 7.89
C ILE A 115 0.05 -7.44 7.95
N ILE A 116 1.20 -7.89 7.48
CA ILE A 116 2.42 -7.10 7.32
C ILE A 116 2.73 -7.05 5.83
N TYR A 117 2.59 -5.89 5.23
CA TYR A 117 3.03 -5.62 3.88
C TYR A 117 4.44 -5.05 3.90
N LYS A 118 5.35 -5.65 3.16
CA LYS A 118 6.75 -5.20 3.05
C LYS A 118 7.12 -5.00 1.59
N LEU A 119 7.47 -3.77 1.25
CA LEU A 119 8.00 -3.42 -0.06
C LEU A 119 9.44 -3.93 -0.19
N ILE A 120 9.73 -4.65 -1.28
CA ILE A 120 11.05 -5.23 -1.54
C ILE A 120 11.80 -4.42 -2.58
N GLU A 121 11.21 -4.26 -3.77
CA GLU A 121 11.86 -3.64 -4.92
C GLU A 121 10.88 -2.80 -5.72
N ILE A 122 11.42 -1.82 -6.42
CA ILE A 122 10.69 -0.90 -7.28
C ILE A 122 11.27 -0.96 -8.68
N TYR A 123 10.41 -1.09 -9.69
CA TYR A 123 10.79 -1.09 -11.09
C TYR A 123 10.02 -0.01 -11.85
N MET A 124 10.70 0.68 -12.75
CA MET A 124 10.06 1.50 -13.77
C MET A 124 9.72 0.63 -14.98
N VAL A 125 8.50 0.74 -15.49
CA VAL A 125 8.04 -0.06 -16.63
C VAL A 125 8.45 0.56 -17.97
N ASP A 126 8.61 1.88 -18.01
CA ASP A 126 8.90 2.62 -19.22
C ASP A 126 10.30 3.24 -19.17
N THR A 127 11.28 2.54 -19.76
CA THR A 127 12.71 2.82 -19.60
C THR A 127 13.32 3.58 -20.78
N THR A 128 12.55 4.34 -21.54
CA THR A 128 13.11 5.01 -22.72
C THR A 128 14.10 6.13 -22.41
N VAL A 129 14.19 6.65 -21.20
CA VAL A 129 15.05 7.82 -20.92
C VAL A 129 15.95 7.70 -19.67
N MET A 130 15.62 6.93 -18.64
CA MET A 130 16.51 6.77 -17.46
C MET A 130 16.25 5.44 -16.75
N ASN A 131 17.26 4.59 -16.80
CA ASN A 131 17.24 3.24 -16.21
C ASN A 131 17.73 3.26 -14.75
N ASP A 132 17.17 4.13 -13.91
CA ASP A 132 17.57 4.17 -12.51
C ASP A 132 16.37 3.93 -11.58
N SER A 133 16.14 2.64 -11.29
CA SER A 133 15.15 2.20 -10.29
C SER A 133 15.44 2.71 -8.87
N LYS A 134 16.60 3.33 -8.65
CA LYS A 134 16.94 4.00 -7.40
C LYS A 134 16.25 5.35 -7.21
N MET A 135 15.61 5.86 -8.26
CA MET A 135 15.02 7.20 -8.28
C MET A 135 13.65 7.32 -7.60
N VAL A 136 13.04 6.24 -7.16
CA VAL A 136 11.74 6.33 -6.49
C VAL A 136 11.91 6.03 -5.01
N TYR A 137 11.73 7.08 -4.22
CA TYR A 137 11.73 6.97 -2.78
C TYR A 137 10.32 6.68 -2.30
N VAL A 138 10.13 5.48 -1.77
CA VAL A 138 8.93 5.14 -1.02
C VAL A 138 9.23 5.30 0.46
N ASP A 139 8.40 6.07 1.12
CA ASP A 139 8.54 6.40 2.53
C ASP A 139 7.13 6.56 3.15
N PHE A 140 6.62 5.49 3.73
CA PHE A 140 5.24 5.46 4.22
C PHE A 140 5.02 6.27 5.51
N ASP A 141 6.07 6.50 6.29
CA ASP A 141 6.01 7.20 7.60
C ASP A 141 6.75 8.54 7.63
N GLY A 142 7.38 8.93 6.52
CA GLY A 142 8.17 10.16 6.42
C GLY A 142 9.55 10.08 7.08
N SER A 143 10.02 8.91 7.51
CA SER A 143 11.31 8.74 8.18
C SER A 143 12.51 8.95 7.26
N ARG A 144 12.31 8.86 5.93
CA ARG A 144 13.34 9.03 4.89
C ARG A 144 13.30 10.38 4.19
N LYS A 145 12.68 11.38 4.79
CA LYS A 145 12.53 12.71 4.20
C LYS A 145 13.86 13.35 3.79
N SER A 146 14.91 13.20 4.60
CA SER A 146 16.25 13.71 4.28
C SER A 146 16.83 13.09 2.99
N GLU A 147 16.62 11.79 2.76
CA GLU A 147 17.08 11.11 1.54
C GLU A 147 16.36 11.65 0.29
N VAL A 148 15.07 11.97 0.40
CA VAL A 148 14.30 12.60 -0.68
C VAL A 148 14.84 14.00 -0.95
N GLU A 149 15.14 14.77 0.07
CA GLU A 149 15.72 16.12 -0.05
C GLU A 149 17.09 16.08 -0.72
N GLU A 150 17.99 15.18 -0.30
CA GLU A 150 19.30 14.98 -0.93
C GLU A 150 19.17 14.60 -2.41
N TYR A 151 18.24 13.70 -2.72
CA TYR A 151 17.95 13.32 -4.09
C TYR A 151 17.46 14.51 -4.92
N MET A 152 16.57 15.34 -4.39
CA MET A 152 16.07 16.53 -5.07
C MET A 152 17.18 17.55 -5.35
N VAL A 153 18.13 17.72 -4.42
CA VAL A 153 19.32 18.58 -4.62
C VAL A 153 20.18 18.04 -5.78
N MET A 154 20.44 16.74 -5.80
CA MET A 154 21.18 16.09 -6.91
C MET A 154 20.46 16.27 -8.26
N MET A 155 19.16 16.10 -8.29
CA MET A 155 18.32 16.30 -9.49
C MET A 155 18.40 17.76 -9.97
N GLU A 156 18.33 18.72 -9.07
CA GLU A 156 18.45 20.14 -9.40
C GLU A 156 19.78 20.46 -10.08
N GLU A 157 20.89 19.95 -9.56
CA GLU A 157 22.21 20.13 -10.15
C GLU A 157 22.32 19.52 -11.54
N ASN A 158 21.79 18.31 -11.73
CA ASN A 158 21.77 17.64 -13.02
C ASN A 158 20.91 18.41 -14.04
N PHE A 159 19.75 18.91 -13.63
CA PHE A 159 18.92 19.73 -14.49
C PHE A 159 19.52 21.09 -14.81
N LYS A 160 20.27 21.70 -13.89
CA LYS A 160 21.05 22.94 -14.18
C LYS A 160 22.03 22.73 -15.33
N LYS A 161 22.69 21.56 -15.38
CA LYS A 161 23.63 21.21 -16.46
C LYS A 161 22.91 20.92 -17.78
N ALA A 162 21.76 20.26 -17.73
CA ALA A 162 21.04 19.78 -18.91
C ALA A 162 20.12 20.84 -19.54
N TYR A 163 19.55 21.75 -18.75
CA TYR A 163 18.50 22.67 -19.20
C TYR A 163 18.80 24.11 -18.78
N LYS A 164 18.89 25.02 -19.78
CA LYS A 164 19.16 26.45 -19.55
C LYS A 164 17.97 27.20 -18.94
N ASN A 165 16.74 26.81 -19.27
CA ASN A 165 15.53 27.49 -18.83
C ASN A 165 15.24 27.22 -17.34
N LYS A 166 15.43 28.23 -16.49
CA LYS A 166 15.25 28.16 -15.04
C LYS A 166 13.81 27.79 -14.65
N GLU A 167 12.81 28.46 -15.24
CA GLU A 167 11.39 28.25 -14.91
C GLU A 167 10.95 26.80 -15.20
N LYS A 168 11.39 26.24 -16.35
CA LYS A 168 11.11 24.83 -16.68
C LYS A 168 11.74 23.87 -15.67
N ARG A 169 12.97 24.13 -15.23
CA ARG A 169 13.63 23.30 -14.21
C ARG A 169 12.87 23.28 -12.90
N GLU A 170 12.48 24.47 -12.41
CA GLU A 170 11.71 24.59 -11.16
C GLU A 170 10.37 23.84 -11.25
N LYS A 171 9.65 23.99 -12.36
CA LYS A 171 8.38 23.24 -12.59
C LYS A 171 8.57 21.73 -12.59
N VAL A 172 9.64 21.24 -13.19
CA VAL A 172 9.92 19.79 -13.23
C VAL A 172 10.29 19.26 -11.87
N LEU A 173 11.14 19.98 -11.12
CA LEU A 173 11.52 19.59 -9.77
C LEU A 173 10.31 19.53 -8.83
N GLU A 174 9.44 20.53 -8.89
CA GLU A 174 8.20 20.54 -8.12
C GLU A 174 7.28 19.37 -8.52
N ALA A 175 7.18 19.06 -9.83
CA ALA A 175 6.40 17.93 -10.30
C ALA A 175 6.96 16.58 -9.83
N TYR A 176 8.29 16.41 -9.75
CA TYR A 176 8.91 15.22 -9.16
C TYR A 176 8.57 15.06 -7.69
N LYS A 177 8.70 16.15 -6.92
CA LYS A 177 8.36 16.16 -5.49
C LYS A 177 6.89 15.78 -5.27
N SER A 178 5.98 16.41 -6.00
CA SER A 178 4.55 16.09 -5.96
C SER A 178 4.26 14.63 -6.38
N SER A 179 5.01 14.09 -7.35
CA SER A 179 4.86 12.69 -7.77
C SER A 179 5.25 11.70 -6.68
N PHE A 180 6.27 11.97 -5.89
CA PHE A 180 6.64 11.11 -4.76
C PHE A 180 5.55 11.04 -3.70
N GLU A 181 4.95 12.19 -3.36
CA GLU A 181 3.82 12.26 -2.44
C GLU A 181 2.59 11.52 -2.99
N GLU A 182 2.29 11.69 -4.28
CA GLU A 182 1.20 11.01 -4.97
C GLU A 182 1.40 9.48 -4.95
N ILE A 183 2.61 9.00 -5.26
CA ILE A 183 2.94 7.57 -5.29
C ILE A 183 2.79 6.96 -3.88
N ASN A 184 3.36 7.59 -2.86
CA ASN A 184 3.26 7.13 -1.48
C ASN A 184 1.80 7.07 -1.02
N THR A 185 1.02 8.11 -1.27
CA THR A 185 -0.39 8.19 -0.91
C THR A 185 -1.20 7.09 -1.59
N LYS A 186 -1.01 6.88 -2.89
CA LYS A 186 -1.70 5.82 -3.64
C LYS A 186 -1.34 4.44 -3.11
N LEU A 187 -0.05 4.14 -2.90
CA LEU A 187 0.38 2.86 -2.35
C LEU A 187 -0.23 2.60 -0.98
N VAL A 188 -0.14 3.55 -0.05
CA VAL A 188 -0.71 3.39 1.29
C VAL A 188 -2.21 3.14 1.23
N ASN A 189 -2.94 3.87 0.40
CA ASN A 189 -4.38 3.70 0.24
C ASN A 189 -4.75 2.33 -0.36
N ASP A 190 -4.05 1.90 -1.41
CA ASP A 190 -4.29 0.61 -2.06
C ASP A 190 -4.00 -0.56 -1.11
N LEU A 191 -2.93 -0.44 -0.30
CA LEU A 191 -2.57 -1.46 0.66
C LEU A 191 -3.56 -1.54 1.82
N LYS A 192 -4.02 -0.41 2.33
CA LYS A 192 -5.09 -0.38 3.34
C LYS A 192 -6.39 -0.97 2.79
N ALA A 193 -6.77 -0.62 1.56
CA ALA A 193 -7.94 -1.19 0.90
C ALA A 193 -7.82 -2.72 0.72
N THR A 194 -6.63 -3.21 0.36
CA THR A 194 -6.36 -4.65 0.27
C THR A 194 -6.55 -5.34 1.63
N MET A 195 -5.97 -4.78 2.70
CA MET A 195 -6.11 -5.32 4.07
C MET A 195 -7.58 -5.33 4.53
N GLN A 196 -8.33 -4.27 4.24
CA GLN A 196 -9.77 -4.18 4.53
C GLN A 196 -10.59 -5.20 3.74
N SER A 197 -10.21 -5.49 2.49
CA SER A 197 -10.83 -6.53 1.67
C SER A 197 -10.62 -7.92 2.28
N VAL A 198 -9.44 -8.21 2.83
CA VAL A 198 -9.17 -9.45 3.59
C VAL A 198 -10.05 -9.53 4.83
N GLU A 199 -10.10 -8.46 5.63
CA GLU A 199 -10.93 -8.40 6.83
C GLU A 199 -12.41 -8.64 6.51
N LYS A 200 -12.93 -7.99 5.48
CA LYS A 200 -14.31 -8.19 5.00
C LYS A 200 -14.56 -9.65 4.65
N ALA A 201 -13.68 -10.28 3.89
CA ALA A 201 -13.82 -11.68 3.50
C ALA A 201 -13.80 -12.63 4.71
N VAL A 202 -12.94 -12.33 5.71
CA VAL A 202 -12.92 -13.09 6.96
C VAL A 202 -14.23 -12.93 7.73
N ASN A 203 -14.79 -11.71 7.83
CA ASN A 203 -16.05 -11.46 8.53
C ASN A 203 -17.24 -12.09 7.84
N GLU A 204 -17.32 -12.06 6.51
CA GLU A 204 -18.44 -12.57 5.72
C GLU A 204 -18.51 -14.09 5.64
N SER A 205 -17.37 -14.78 5.72
CA SER A 205 -17.31 -16.25 5.67
C SER A 205 -18.12 -16.97 6.78
N ALA A 206 -18.50 -16.26 7.85
CA ALA A 206 -19.36 -16.79 8.90
C ALA A 206 -20.86 -16.85 8.52
N LYS A 207 -21.27 -16.17 7.44
CA LYS A 207 -22.68 -16.08 7.02
C LYS A 207 -23.10 -17.20 6.07
N ASP A 208 -22.15 -17.87 5.42
CA ASP A 208 -22.40 -19.00 4.53
C ASP A 208 -22.59 -20.29 5.33
N LYS A 209 -23.70 -20.38 6.08
CA LYS A 209 -24.19 -21.66 6.57
C LYS A 209 -25.12 -22.24 5.50
N TRP A 210 -24.65 -23.29 4.87
CA TRP A 210 -25.47 -24.15 4.01
C TRP A 210 -26.59 -24.87 4.80
#